data_35dd5a91afe85128471c8b15b3b91f7e
#
_entry.id   35dd5a91afe85128471c8b15b3b91f7e
#
_cell.length_a   1.000
_cell.length_b   1.000
_cell.length_c   1.000
_cell.angle_alpha   90.00
_cell.angle_beta   90.00
_cell.angle_gamma   90.00
#
_symmetry.space_group_name_H-M   'P 1'
#
loop_
_entity.id
_entity.type
_entity.pdbx_description
1 polymer ?
#
loop_
_entity_poly.entity_id
_entity_poly.type
_entity_poly.pdbx_seq_one_letter_code
_entity_poly.pdbx_strand_id
1 'polypeptide(L)'
;PLHGRLTTELKDATMQAFTTGEIDVLVSTTVIEVGVDVPNATVMVIMDADRFGVSQRGALREKAGENNPHLLIMTATPIPRTLHMSLMGVRDLSIIETPPEDRLAIQTYISPYDEATVTRAIEFELDRGGQVFFVHNRVQGIEGVADLIGQWCPGLRIGVAHGQMPGDMMEKILLQFIEGTLDILVATNIIESGLDIPNANTILINQAQNFGLSDLHQMRGRVGRSNLKAFCYLIVPPLFSLTQEARRRLQAIEQHSELGSGFQIALRDLDIRGAGNMLGGEQSGFITEIGLELFQKILDEAIRELRTTEYAELYADQPLDPPATEVLLDTDAPA
;
A
#
# COMPACT_ATOMS: atom_id res chain seq x y z
N PRO A 1 -6.86 -13.87 -20.22
CA PRO A 1 -6.53 -13.88 -18.81
C PRO A 1 -6.27 -15.29 -18.30
N LEU A 2 -5.39 -15.42 -17.28
CA LEU A 2 -5.04 -16.70 -16.64
C LEU A 2 -5.23 -16.56 -15.12
N HIS A 3 -6.08 -17.41 -14.52
CA HIS A 3 -6.36 -17.35 -13.09
C HIS A 3 -6.73 -18.72 -12.49
N GLY A 4 -6.71 -18.83 -11.16
CA GLY A 4 -6.90 -20.09 -10.44
C GLY A 4 -8.22 -20.82 -10.71
N ARG A 5 -9.30 -20.08 -11.05
CA ARG A 5 -10.65 -20.65 -11.30
C ARG A 5 -10.81 -21.28 -12.70
N LEU A 6 -9.83 -21.13 -13.60
CA LEU A 6 -9.87 -21.80 -14.92
C LEU A 6 -9.60 -23.29 -14.77
N THR A 7 -10.20 -24.09 -15.66
CA THR A 7 -9.86 -25.52 -15.78
C THR A 7 -8.42 -25.67 -16.26
N THR A 8 -7.80 -26.80 -15.96
CA THR A 8 -6.41 -27.10 -16.37
C THR A 8 -6.26 -26.98 -17.89
N GLU A 9 -7.22 -27.53 -18.64
CA GLU A 9 -7.24 -27.51 -20.09
C GLU A 9 -7.23 -26.07 -20.67
N LEU A 10 -8.02 -25.15 -20.08
CA LEU A 10 -8.05 -23.75 -20.49
C LEU A 10 -6.77 -23.00 -20.11
N LYS A 11 -6.16 -23.36 -18.97
CA LYS A 11 -4.87 -22.80 -18.58
C LYS A 11 -3.79 -23.20 -19.55
N ASP A 12 -3.71 -24.49 -19.90
CA ASP A 12 -2.71 -25.02 -20.83
C ASP A 12 -2.88 -24.44 -22.23
N ALA A 13 -4.13 -24.38 -22.73
CA ALA A 13 -4.43 -23.76 -24.03
C ALA A 13 -4.03 -22.26 -24.07
N THR A 14 -4.36 -21.51 -23.00
CA THR A 14 -3.99 -20.08 -22.91
C THR A 14 -2.48 -19.88 -22.87
N MET A 15 -1.78 -20.72 -22.13
CA MET A 15 -0.32 -20.69 -22.05
C MET A 15 0.34 -21.05 -23.39
N GLN A 16 -0.18 -22.08 -24.07
CA GLN A 16 0.31 -22.46 -25.38
C GLN A 16 0.13 -21.34 -26.40
N ALA A 17 -1.05 -20.70 -26.46
CA ALA A 17 -1.32 -19.58 -27.35
C ALA A 17 -0.40 -18.39 -27.07
N PHE A 18 -0.05 -18.14 -25.80
CA PHE A 18 0.91 -17.09 -25.43
C PHE A 18 2.34 -17.45 -25.82
N THR A 19 2.77 -18.71 -25.64
CA THR A 19 4.11 -19.19 -26.01
C THR A 19 4.31 -19.22 -27.53
N THR A 20 3.26 -19.52 -28.29
CA THR A 20 3.30 -19.54 -29.78
C THR A 20 3.19 -18.14 -30.39
N GLY A 21 2.91 -17.10 -29.60
CA GLY A 21 2.75 -15.72 -30.08
C GLY A 21 1.38 -15.43 -30.70
N GLU A 22 0.38 -16.27 -30.49
CA GLU A 22 -1.01 -16.00 -30.87
C GLU A 22 -1.65 -14.95 -29.93
N ILE A 23 -1.10 -14.81 -28.73
CA ILE A 23 -1.49 -13.82 -27.72
C ILE A 23 -0.26 -12.95 -27.41
N ASP A 24 -0.38 -11.64 -27.56
CA ASP A 24 0.70 -10.69 -27.29
C ASP A 24 0.80 -10.32 -25.81
N VAL A 25 -0.31 -10.31 -25.09
CA VAL A 25 -0.37 -9.90 -23.68
C VAL A 25 -1.09 -10.94 -22.82
N LEU A 26 -0.39 -11.49 -21.83
CA LEU A 26 -0.96 -12.39 -20.84
C LEU A 26 -1.21 -11.65 -19.53
N VAL A 27 -2.48 -11.52 -19.13
CA VAL A 27 -2.86 -11.02 -17.81
C VAL A 27 -3.13 -12.19 -16.89
N SER A 28 -2.41 -12.26 -15.78
CA SER A 28 -2.50 -13.39 -14.85
C SER A 28 -2.52 -12.94 -13.40
N THR A 29 -3.12 -13.77 -12.55
CA THR A 29 -2.88 -13.75 -11.11
C THR A 29 -1.57 -14.49 -10.79
N THR A 30 -1.27 -14.70 -9.50
CA THR A 30 -0.08 -15.43 -9.01
C THR A 30 0.04 -16.88 -9.51
N VAL A 31 -0.90 -17.36 -10.30
CA VAL A 31 -0.88 -18.72 -10.89
C VAL A 31 0.36 -19.00 -11.75
N ILE A 32 1.02 -17.95 -12.27
CA ILE A 32 2.27 -18.07 -13.04
C ILE A 32 3.49 -18.45 -12.17
N GLU A 33 3.38 -18.46 -10.85
CA GLU A 33 4.50 -18.79 -9.95
C GLU A 33 5.05 -20.20 -10.16
N VAL A 34 4.30 -21.11 -10.77
CA VAL A 34 4.66 -22.53 -10.89
C VAL A 34 5.11 -22.88 -12.31
N GLY A 35 6.44 -22.79 -12.52
CA GLY A 35 7.09 -23.61 -13.58
C GLY A 35 6.83 -23.21 -15.03
N VAL A 36 6.42 -21.98 -15.32
CA VAL A 36 6.20 -21.54 -16.70
C VAL A 36 7.41 -20.76 -17.21
N ASP A 37 8.13 -21.33 -18.16
CA ASP A 37 9.17 -20.65 -18.91
C ASP A 37 8.56 -20.11 -20.22
N VAL A 38 8.62 -18.79 -20.45
CA VAL A 38 8.14 -18.14 -21.67
C VAL A 38 9.27 -17.32 -22.26
N PRO A 39 10.11 -17.94 -23.11
CA PRO A 39 11.31 -17.30 -23.68
C PRO A 39 11.02 -16.02 -24.46
N ASN A 40 9.81 -15.88 -25.00
CA ASN A 40 9.40 -14.73 -25.82
C ASN A 40 8.84 -13.55 -24.99
N ALA A 41 8.68 -13.69 -23.68
CA ALA A 41 8.20 -12.60 -22.83
C ALA A 41 9.35 -11.62 -22.56
N THR A 42 9.31 -10.45 -23.18
CA THR A 42 10.34 -9.41 -23.08
C THR A 42 10.05 -8.37 -22.00
N VAL A 43 8.80 -8.26 -21.55
CA VAL A 43 8.36 -7.32 -20.52
C VAL A 43 7.49 -8.03 -19.49
N MET A 44 7.76 -7.81 -18.22
CA MET A 44 6.95 -8.26 -17.11
C MET A 44 6.48 -7.06 -16.27
N VAL A 45 5.17 -6.94 -16.07
CA VAL A 45 4.58 -5.90 -15.23
C VAL A 45 3.96 -6.55 -14.00
N ILE A 46 4.42 -6.14 -12.81
CA ILE A 46 3.87 -6.59 -11.53
C ILE A 46 3.09 -5.43 -10.92
N MET A 47 1.78 -5.59 -10.82
CA MET A 47 0.90 -4.62 -10.16
C MET A 47 0.71 -5.00 -8.68
N ASP A 48 0.46 -4.01 -7.82
CA ASP A 48 0.30 -4.19 -6.37
C ASP A 48 1.46 -5.02 -5.76
N ALA A 49 2.67 -4.65 -6.11
CA ALA A 49 3.89 -5.42 -5.77
C ALA A 49 4.15 -5.55 -4.27
N ASP A 50 3.52 -4.72 -3.45
CA ASP A 50 3.51 -4.80 -1.99
C ASP A 50 2.86 -6.11 -1.46
N ARG A 51 1.99 -6.73 -2.25
CA ARG A 51 1.35 -8.03 -1.94
C ARG A 51 2.24 -9.23 -2.21
N PHE A 52 3.31 -9.06 -2.98
CA PHE A 52 4.26 -10.14 -3.29
C PHE A 52 5.41 -10.16 -2.28
N GLY A 53 5.67 -11.30 -1.67
CA GLY A 53 6.85 -11.51 -0.83
C GLY A 53 8.15 -11.32 -1.61
N VAL A 54 9.24 -11.01 -0.91
CA VAL A 54 10.57 -10.80 -1.54
C VAL A 54 11.04 -12.03 -2.29
N SER A 55 10.81 -13.22 -1.72
CA SER A 55 11.12 -14.51 -2.35
C SER A 55 10.33 -14.76 -3.63
N GLN A 56 9.05 -14.40 -3.65
CA GLN A 56 8.19 -14.56 -4.83
C GLN A 56 8.66 -13.65 -5.97
N ARG A 57 9.00 -12.39 -5.69
CA ARG A 57 9.54 -11.46 -6.69
C ARG A 57 10.91 -11.89 -7.22
N GLY A 58 11.76 -12.46 -6.35
CA GLY A 58 13.04 -13.04 -6.72
C GLY A 58 12.86 -14.25 -7.66
N ALA A 59 11.96 -15.16 -7.29
CA ALA A 59 11.66 -16.35 -8.09
C ALA A 59 11.08 -16.01 -9.47
N LEU A 60 10.25 -14.96 -9.58
CA LEU A 60 9.75 -14.48 -10.87
C LEU A 60 10.86 -13.97 -11.78
N ARG A 61 11.89 -13.33 -11.21
CA ARG A 61 13.05 -12.86 -11.96
C ARG A 61 14.00 -13.98 -12.39
N GLU A 62 14.29 -14.94 -11.49
CA GLU A 62 15.17 -16.07 -11.79
C GLU A 62 14.60 -16.99 -12.86
N LYS A 63 13.27 -17.14 -12.91
CA LYS A 63 12.58 -17.98 -13.91
C LYS A 63 12.48 -17.37 -15.30
N ALA A 64 12.80 -16.10 -15.45
CA ALA A 64 12.79 -15.43 -16.74
C ALA A 64 13.91 -15.88 -17.69
N GLY A 65 14.74 -16.85 -17.30
CA GLY A 65 15.79 -17.46 -18.11
C GLY A 65 16.94 -16.51 -18.46
N GLU A 66 17.75 -16.89 -19.45
CA GLU A 66 18.87 -16.08 -19.95
C GLU A 66 18.42 -14.76 -20.62
N ASN A 67 17.17 -14.69 -21.07
CA ASN A 67 16.53 -13.47 -21.57
C ASN A 67 15.87 -12.73 -20.41
N ASN A 68 16.64 -11.93 -19.68
CA ASN A 68 16.13 -11.07 -18.59
C ASN A 68 15.05 -10.12 -19.12
N PRO A 69 13.74 -10.32 -18.86
CA PRO A 69 12.72 -9.39 -19.30
C PRO A 69 12.86 -8.05 -18.59
N HIS A 70 12.48 -6.98 -19.24
CA HIS A 70 12.31 -5.69 -18.59
C HIS A 70 11.24 -5.82 -17.51
N LEU A 71 11.57 -5.47 -16.27
CA LEU A 71 10.70 -5.62 -15.12
C LEU A 71 10.17 -4.26 -14.66
N LEU A 72 8.86 -4.04 -14.80
CA LEU A 72 8.16 -2.89 -14.26
C LEU A 72 7.39 -3.30 -13.00
N ILE A 73 7.71 -2.69 -11.87
CA ILE A 73 7.06 -2.91 -10.59
C ILE A 73 6.22 -1.68 -10.25
N MET A 74 4.91 -1.87 -10.08
CA MET A 74 3.97 -0.79 -9.75
C MET A 74 3.37 -1.03 -8.36
N THR A 75 3.34 0.00 -7.54
CA THR A 75 2.73 -0.05 -6.20
C THR A 75 2.28 1.34 -5.75
N ALA A 76 1.22 1.41 -4.97
CA ALA A 76 0.77 2.65 -4.34
C ALA A 76 1.64 3.02 -3.12
N THR A 77 2.20 2.00 -2.45
CA THR A 77 3.07 2.15 -1.28
C THR A 77 4.28 1.25 -1.44
N PRO A 78 5.44 1.77 -1.85
CA PRO A 78 6.62 0.93 -2.01
C PRO A 78 7.00 0.28 -0.67
N ILE A 79 7.31 -1.02 -0.72
CA ILE A 79 7.81 -1.74 0.45
C ILE A 79 9.14 -1.08 0.87
N PRO A 80 9.39 -0.87 2.18
CA PRO A 80 10.59 -0.20 2.68
C PRO A 80 11.89 -0.73 2.08
N ARG A 81 12.03 -2.04 1.92
CA ARG A 81 13.21 -2.64 1.28
C ARG A 81 13.36 -2.27 -0.20
N THR A 82 12.25 -2.28 -0.97
CA THR A 82 12.30 -1.90 -2.39
C THR A 82 12.61 -0.42 -2.55
N LEU A 83 12.02 0.42 -1.72
CA LEU A 83 12.29 1.84 -1.64
C LEU A 83 13.77 2.09 -1.31
N HIS A 84 14.30 1.42 -0.30
CA HIS A 84 15.70 1.52 0.08
C HIS A 84 16.65 1.11 -1.07
N MET A 85 16.37 0.01 -1.80
CA MET A 85 17.16 -0.38 -2.97
C MET A 85 17.12 0.65 -4.10
N SER A 86 15.99 1.36 -4.27
CA SER A 86 15.88 2.44 -5.25
C SER A 86 16.64 3.68 -4.82
N LEU A 87 16.58 4.05 -3.55
CA LEU A 87 17.36 5.14 -2.98
C LEU A 87 18.88 4.90 -3.06
N MET A 88 19.30 3.63 -3.01
CA MET A 88 20.70 3.23 -3.23
C MET A 88 21.13 3.21 -4.71
N GLY A 89 20.25 3.58 -5.64
CA GLY A 89 20.56 3.50 -7.07
C GLY A 89 20.69 2.07 -7.64
N VAL A 90 20.27 1.05 -6.89
CA VAL A 90 20.24 -0.35 -7.36
C VAL A 90 19.08 -0.61 -8.30
N ARG A 91 18.06 0.26 -8.26
CA ARG A 91 16.87 0.23 -9.12
C ARG A 91 16.43 1.64 -9.45
N ASP A 92 16.02 1.85 -10.70
CA ASP A 92 15.37 3.09 -11.10
C ASP A 92 14.02 3.24 -10.41
N LEU A 93 13.66 4.47 -10.06
CA LEU A 93 12.40 4.83 -9.43
C LEU A 93 11.75 5.96 -10.21
N SER A 94 10.49 5.77 -10.58
CA SER A 94 9.64 6.82 -11.13
C SER A 94 8.44 7.03 -10.22
N ILE A 95 8.13 8.28 -9.88
CA ILE A 95 7.03 8.66 -9.00
C ILE A 95 5.97 9.36 -9.84
N ILE A 96 4.71 8.89 -9.74
CA ILE A 96 3.56 9.54 -10.35
C ILE A 96 2.93 10.44 -9.29
N GLU A 97 3.15 11.75 -9.41
CA GLU A 97 2.71 12.74 -8.41
C GLU A 97 1.39 13.42 -8.77
N THR A 98 1.00 13.42 -10.05
CA THR A 98 -0.21 14.10 -10.52
C THR A 98 -1.46 13.32 -10.12
N PRO A 99 -2.29 13.81 -9.17
CA PRO A 99 -3.53 13.16 -8.82
C PRO A 99 -4.60 13.39 -9.90
N PRO A 100 -5.66 12.56 -9.94
CA PRO A 100 -6.85 12.83 -10.75
C PRO A 100 -7.50 14.17 -10.36
N GLU A 101 -7.97 14.95 -11.34
CA GLU A 101 -8.47 16.34 -11.15
C GLU A 101 -9.67 16.43 -10.19
N ASP A 102 -10.55 15.42 -10.18
CA ASP A 102 -11.80 15.43 -9.38
C ASP A 102 -11.67 14.81 -8.00
N ARG A 103 -10.46 14.49 -7.54
CA ARG A 103 -10.25 13.78 -6.28
C ARG A 103 -9.88 14.74 -5.16
N LEU A 104 -10.63 14.67 -4.05
CA LEU A 104 -10.35 15.46 -2.84
C LEU A 104 -9.49 14.68 -1.86
N ALA A 105 -8.66 15.42 -1.10
CA ALA A 105 -7.89 14.84 0.01
C ALA A 105 -8.82 14.26 1.09
N ILE A 106 -8.45 13.07 1.61
CA ILE A 106 -9.24 12.38 2.63
C ILE A 106 -8.86 12.94 4.00
N GLN A 107 -9.84 13.50 4.70
CA GLN A 107 -9.61 14.04 6.03
C GLN A 107 -9.48 12.90 7.04
N THR A 108 -8.32 12.83 7.71
CA THR A 108 -7.98 11.75 8.62
C THR A 108 -7.97 12.23 10.06
N TYR A 109 -8.58 11.47 10.97
CA TYR A 109 -8.67 11.76 12.39
C TYR A 109 -8.26 10.57 13.24
N ILE A 110 -7.47 10.78 14.28
CA ILE A 110 -7.24 9.81 15.33
C ILE A 110 -8.29 10.03 16.41
N SER A 111 -9.12 9.03 16.67
CA SER A 111 -10.30 9.15 17.53
C SER A 111 -10.40 8.01 18.56
N PRO A 112 -10.97 8.27 19.74
CA PRO A 112 -11.26 7.20 20.69
C PRO A 112 -12.37 6.28 20.17
N TYR A 113 -12.42 5.05 20.72
CA TYR A 113 -13.52 4.13 20.47
C TYR A 113 -14.65 4.42 21.47
N ASP A 114 -15.57 5.26 21.07
CA ASP A 114 -16.76 5.59 21.85
C ASP A 114 -17.99 5.71 20.95
N GLU A 115 -19.17 5.51 21.54
CA GLU A 115 -20.46 5.53 20.86
C GLU A 115 -20.69 6.86 20.11
N ALA A 116 -20.40 7.98 20.77
CA ALA A 116 -20.69 9.31 20.21
C ALA A 116 -19.87 9.59 18.95
N THR A 117 -18.59 9.19 18.92
CA THR A 117 -17.71 9.37 17.76
C THR A 117 -18.16 8.50 16.59
N VAL A 118 -18.44 7.21 16.84
CA VAL A 118 -18.86 6.26 15.81
C VAL A 118 -20.21 6.64 15.23
N THR A 119 -21.21 6.89 16.08
CA THR A 119 -22.57 7.27 15.66
C THR A 119 -22.56 8.55 14.83
N ARG A 120 -21.89 9.61 15.29
CA ARG A 120 -21.77 10.87 14.55
C ARG A 120 -21.14 10.71 13.18
N ALA A 121 -20.08 9.90 13.07
CA ALA A 121 -19.42 9.67 11.79
C ALA A 121 -20.34 8.92 10.80
N ILE A 122 -21.10 7.95 11.29
CA ILE A 122 -22.04 7.17 10.51
C ILE A 122 -23.22 8.05 10.07
N GLU A 123 -23.88 8.73 11.00
CA GLU A 123 -25.03 9.60 10.73
C GLU A 123 -24.67 10.69 9.72
N PHE A 124 -23.54 11.35 9.90
CA PHE A 124 -23.05 12.36 8.98
C PHE A 124 -22.91 11.84 7.54
N GLU A 125 -22.41 10.61 7.36
CA GLU A 125 -22.27 10.03 6.03
C GLU A 125 -23.62 9.65 5.43
N LEU A 126 -24.50 9.07 6.22
CA LEU A 126 -25.83 8.65 5.78
C LEU A 126 -26.74 9.84 5.43
N ASP A 127 -26.68 10.92 6.19
CA ASP A 127 -27.47 12.15 5.96
C ASP A 127 -27.15 12.78 4.59
N ARG A 128 -25.95 12.56 4.07
CA ARG A 128 -25.58 13.03 2.72
C ARG A 128 -25.74 11.94 1.63
N GLY A 129 -26.37 10.81 1.96
CA GLY A 129 -26.66 9.71 1.05
C GLY A 129 -25.48 8.81 0.73
N GLY A 130 -24.40 8.88 1.50
CA GLY A 130 -23.22 8.02 1.34
C GLY A 130 -23.32 6.71 2.11
N GLN A 131 -22.25 5.93 2.04
CA GLN A 131 -22.09 4.64 2.71
C GLN A 131 -20.81 4.61 3.53
N VAL A 132 -20.77 3.72 4.53
CA VAL A 132 -19.66 3.64 5.49
C VAL A 132 -18.95 2.30 5.42
N PHE A 133 -17.63 2.32 5.36
CA PHE A 133 -16.79 1.17 5.70
C PHE A 133 -16.44 1.19 7.19
N PHE A 134 -16.65 0.05 7.85
CA PHE A 134 -16.15 -0.18 9.20
C PHE A 134 -15.17 -1.36 9.18
N VAL A 135 -13.88 -1.06 9.34
CA VAL A 135 -12.83 -2.09 9.31
C VAL A 135 -12.55 -2.60 10.71
N HIS A 136 -12.63 -3.93 10.89
CA HIS A 136 -12.25 -4.60 12.13
C HIS A 136 -11.07 -5.54 11.89
N ASN A 137 -10.06 -5.49 12.76
CA ASN A 137 -8.77 -6.16 12.56
C ASN A 137 -8.85 -7.70 12.56
N ARG A 138 -9.91 -8.30 13.12
CA ARG A 138 -10.02 -9.74 13.34
C ARG A 138 -11.36 -10.27 12.87
N VAL A 139 -11.36 -11.50 12.35
CA VAL A 139 -12.62 -12.23 12.08
C VAL A 139 -13.37 -12.53 13.37
N GLN A 140 -12.60 -12.92 14.41
CA GLN A 140 -13.20 -13.18 15.72
C GLN A 140 -13.75 -11.89 16.33
N GLY A 141 -15.04 -11.90 16.64
CA GLY A 141 -15.75 -10.77 17.25
C GLY A 141 -16.32 -9.76 16.26
N ILE A 142 -16.16 -9.94 14.93
CA ILE A 142 -16.66 -9.01 13.91
C ILE A 142 -18.19 -8.88 13.95
N GLU A 143 -18.91 -9.99 14.15
CA GLU A 143 -20.37 -9.98 14.31
C GLU A 143 -20.79 -9.16 15.54
N GLY A 144 -20.10 -9.34 16.68
CA GLY A 144 -20.37 -8.55 17.89
C GLY A 144 -20.12 -7.06 17.69
N VAL A 145 -19.18 -6.67 16.84
CA VAL A 145 -18.97 -5.27 16.46
C VAL A 145 -20.13 -4.76 15.58
N ALA A 146 -20.60 -5.55 14.65
CA ALA A 146 -21.75 -5.21 13.82
C ALA A 146 -23.02 -5.07 14.65
N ASP A 147 -23.26 -5.99 15.60
CA ASP A 147 -24.37 -5.94 16.54
C ASP A 147 -24.33 -4.67 17.42
N LEU A 148 -23.13 -4.31 17.92
CA LEU A 148 -22.93 -3.13 18.72
C LEU A 148 -23.23 -1.83 17.92
N ILE A 149 -22.78 -1.75 16.66
CA ILE A 149 -23.08 -0.64 15.77
C ILE A 149 -24.60 -0.57 15.51
N GLY A 150 -25.26 -1.71 15.32
CA GLY A 150 -26.71 -1.79 15.14
C GLY A 150 -27.51 -1.35 16.38
N GLN A 151 -26.96 -1.55 17.58
CA GLN A 151 -27.54 -1.03 18.83
C GLN A 151 -27.37 0.49 18.96
N TRP A 152 -26.20 1.02 18.60
CA TRP A 152 -25.94 2.46 18.64
C TRP A 152 -26.68 3.24 17.55
N CYS A 153 -26.92 2.64 16.40
CA CYS A 153 -27.58 3.24 15.26
C CYS A 153 -28.74 2.33 14.78
N PRO A 154 -29.90 2.33 15.47
CA PRO A 154 -31.01 1.46 15.11
C PRO A 154 -31.56 1.74 13.70
N GLY A 155 -31.89 0.66 12.99
CA GLY A 155 -32.48 0.74 11.65
C GLY A 155 -31.49 0.73 10.49
N LEU A 156 -30.19 0.65 10.76
CA LEU A 156 -29.17 0.54 9.73
C LEU A 156 -29.14 -0.85 9.08
N ARG A 157 -28.89 -0.88 7.76
CA ARG A 157 -28.67 -2.09 6.98
C ARG A 157 -27.18 -2.41 6.99
N ILE A 158 -26.78 -3.33 7.86
CA ILE A 158 -25.38 -3.67 8.10
C ILE A 158 -25.05 -4.99 7.39
N GLY A 159 -23.98 -5.00 6.57
CA GLY A 159 -23.39 -6.21 6.02
C GLY A 159 -22.07 -6.55 6.74
N VAL A 160 -21.80 -7.84 6.92
CA VAL A 160 -20.54 -8.32 7.49
C VAL A 160 -19.79 -9.14 6.45
N ALA A 161 -18.51 -8.85 6.20
CA ALA A 161 -17.69 -9.57 5.23
C ALA A 161 -16.27 -9.84 5.75
N HIS A 162 -15.82 -11.09 5.65
CA HIS A 162 -14.47 -11.48 6.06
C HIS A 162 -13.94 -12.68 5.27
N GLY A 163 -12.61 -12.83 5.22
CA GLY A 163 -11.94 -13.82 4.36
C GLY A 163 -12.20 -15.31 4.68
N GLN A 164 -12.85 -15.63 5.82
CA GLN A 164 -13.23 -17.00 6.16
C GLN A 164 -14.65 -17.38 5.68
N MET A 165 -15.38 -16.43 5.10
CA MET A 165 -16.70 -16.68 4.52
C MET A 165 -16.58 -17.44 3.19
N PRO A 166 -17.60 -18.24 2.83
CA PRO A 166 -17.73 -18.77 1.48
C PRO A 166 -17.71 -17.65 0.44
N GLY A 167 -16.97 -17.85 -0.66
CA GLY A 167 -16.79 -16.81 -1.69
C GLY A 167 -18.10 -16.24 -2.23
N ASP A 168 -19.07 -17.11 -2.50
CA ASP A 168 -20.38 -16.72 -3.03
C ASP A 168 -21.17 -15.83 -2.05
N MET A 169 -21.06 -16.10 -0.75
CA MET A 169 -21.70 -15.31 0.29
C MET A 169 -21.03 -13.93 0.41
N MET A 170 -19.70 -13.89 0.38
CA MET A 170 -18.95 -12.65 0.39
C MET A 170 -19.27 -11.78 -0.84
N GLU A 171 -19.28 -12.39 -2.03
CA GLU A 171 -19.63 -11.70 -3.28
C GLU A 171 -21.02 -11.08 -3.22
N LYS A 172 -22.01 -11.82 -2.71
CA LYS A 172 -23.38 -11.33 -2.54
C LYS A 172 -23.44 -10.10 -1.63
N ILE A 173 -22.76 -10.11 -0.48
CA ILE A 173 -22.72 -8.99 0.45
C ILE A 173 -22.06 -7.76 -0.19
N LEU A 174 -20.96 -7.98 -0.91
CA LEU A 174 -20.25 -6.91 -1.60
C LEU A 174 -21.12 -6.28 -2.70
N LEU A 175 -21.84 -7.10 -3.48
CA LEU A 175 -22.79 -6.60 -4.47
C LEU A 175 -23.92 -5.78 -3.83
N GLN A 176 -24.50 -6.26 -2.74
CA GLN A 176 -25.52 -5.51 -1.98
C GLN A 176 -24.99 -4.15 -1.49
N PHE A 177 -23.73 -4.09 -1.07
CA PHE A 177 -23.11 -2.83 -0.65
C PHE A 177 -22.86 -1.91 -1.85
N ILE A 178 -22.37 -2.41 -2.97
CA ILE A 178 -22.18 -1.65 -4.23
C ILE A 178 -23.51 -1.08 -4.73
N GLU A 179 -24.59 -1.87 -4.67
CA GLU A 179 -25.95 -1.47 -5.09
C GLU A 179 -26.64 -0.49 -4.12
N GLY A 180 -26.02 -0.16 -2.98
CA GLY A 180 -26.57 0.76 -1.99
C GLY A 180 -27.70 0.15 -1.15
N THR A 181 -27.89 -1.16 -1.16
CA THR A 181 -28.87 -1.85 -0.31
C THR A 181 -28.37 -2.04 1.13
N LEU A 182 -27.11 -1.83 1.39
CA LEU A 182 -26.48 -1.78 2.71
C LEU A 182 -25.93 -0.38 2.97
N ASP A 183 -26.10 0.11 4.20
CA ASP A 183 -25.63 1.42 4.67
C ASP A 183 -24.17 1.32 5.16
N ILE A 184 -23.84 0.21 5.82
CA ILE A 184 -22.53 -0.04 6.41
C ILE A 184 -22.04 -1.42 5.99
N LEU A 185 -20.76 -1.50 5.64
CA LEU A 185 -20.04 -2.75 5.50
C LEU A 185 -19.02 -2.88 6.62
N VAL A 186 -19.25 -3.81 7.54
CA VAL A 186 -18.29 -4.20 8.57
C VAL A 186 -17.42 -5.32 8.00
N ALA A 187 -16.14 -5.07 7.83
CA ALA A 187 -15.26 -6.03 7.17
C ALA A 187 -13.87 -6.10 7.79
N THR A 188 -13.16 -7.19 7.55
CA THR A 188 -11.71 -7.27 7.81
C THR A 188 -10.97 -6.51 6.70
N ASN A 189 -9.63 -6.58 6.68
CA ASN A 189 -8.80 -5.95 5.64
C ASN A 189 -9.02 -6.48 4.20
N ILE A 190 -9.99 -7.37 3.97
CA ILE A 190 -10.40 -7.78 2.60
C ILE A 190 -10.78 -6.60 1.71
N ILE A 191 -11.14 -5.45 2.31
CA ILE A 191 -11.44 -4.20 1.60
C ILE A 191 -10.24 -3.70 0.78
N GLU A 192 -9.01 -4.08 1.13
CA GLU A 192 -7.81 -3.78 0.34
C GLU A 192 -7.85 -4.36 -1.07
N SER A 193 -8.73 -5.34 -1.33
CA SER A 193 -8.78 -6.11 -2.57
C SER A 193 -9.57 -5.44 -3.70
N GLY A 194 -9.17 -4.21 -4.12
CA GLY A 194 -9.59 -3.66 -5.41
C GLY A 194 -11.06 -3.24 -5.55
N LEU A 195 -11.85 -3.19 -4.47
CA LEU A 195 -13.23 -2.72 -4.51
C LEU A 195 -13.27 -1.22 -4.81
N ASP A 196 -14.00 -0.87 -5.85
CA ASP A 196 -14.30 0.51 -6.20
C ASP A 196 -15.76 0.82 -5.85
N ILE A 197 -15.97 1.60 -4.79
CA ILE A 197 -17.31 1.96 -4.31
C ILE A 197 -17.36 3.48 -4.17
N PRO A 198 -17.79 4.18 -5.21
CA PRO A 198 -17.78 5.65 -5.24
C PRO A 198 -18.64 6.29 -4.15
N ASN A 199 -19.66 5.57 -3.67
CA ASN A 199 -20.60 6.06 -2.66
C ASN A 199 -20.11 5.92 -1.22
N ALA A 200 -19.04 5.15 -0.98
CA ALA A 200 -18.42 5.02 0.33
C ALA A 200 -17.38 6.14 0.54
N ASN A 201 -17.74 7.16 1.30
CA ASN A 201 -16.87 8.31 1.55
C ASN A 201 -16.42 8.43 3.02
N THR A 202 -16.86 7.53 3.88
CA THR A 202 -16.38 7.45 5.27
C THR A 202 -15.87 6.04 5.58
N ILE A 203 -14.68 5.97 6.18
CA ILE A 203 -14.08 4.73 6.69
C ILE A 203 -13.71 4.90 8.17
N LEU A 204 -14.15 3.95 9.00
CA LEU A 204 -13.73 3.82 10.39
C LEU A 204 -12.84 2.59 10.52
N ILE A 205 -11.61 2.74 10.98
CA ILE A 205 -10.65 1.65 11.15
C ILE A 205 -10.48 1.37 12.63
N ASN A 206 -11.12 0.31 13.11
CA ASN A 206 -11.10 -0.07 14.51
C ASN A 206 -9.77 -0.73 14.89
N GLN A 207 -9.24 -0.37 16.08
CA GLN A 207 -7.93 -0.79 16.55
C GLN A 207 -6.81 -0.46 15.54
N ALA A 208 -6.84 0.77 15.00
CA ALA A 208 -5.93 1.23 13.96
C ALA A 208 -4.44 1.08 14.32
N GLN A 209 -4.07 1.08 15.62
CA GLN A 209 -2.71 0.85 16.10
C GLN A 209 -2.13 -0.53 15.73
N ASN A 210 -2.99 -1.49 15.40
CA ASN A 210 -2.58 -2.86 15.08
C ASN A 210 -2.26 -3.06 13.58
N PHE A 211 -2.49 -2.04 12.76
CA PHE A 211 -2.19 -2.08 11.32
C PHE A 211 -0.84 -1.46 11.01
N GLY A 212 -0.23 -1.92 9.93
CA GLY A 212 0.95 -1.29 9.34
C GLY A 212 0.61 0.05 8.68
N LEU A 213 1.62 0.88 8.49
CA LEU A 213 1.44 2.20 7.88
C LEU A 213 0.93 2.09 6.43
N SER A 214 1.47 1.14 5.66
CA SER A 214 1.02 0.84 4.31
C SER A 214 -0.44 0.35 4.28
N ASP A 215 -0.84 -0.52 5.21
CA ASP A 215 -2.21 -1.05 5.29
C ASP A 215 -3.20 0.08 5.58
N LEU A 216 -2.88 0.96 6.54
CA LEU A 216 -3.69 2.14 6.86
C LEU A 216 -3.84 3.06 5.64
N HIS A 217 -2.76 3.29 4.90
CA HIS A 217 -2.80 4.11 3.68
C HIS A 217 -3.68 3.49 2.60
N GLN A 218 -3.57 2.20 2.36
CA GLN A 218 -4.37 1.47 1.38
C GLN A 218 -5.85 1.46 1.75
N MET A 219 -6.18 1.18 3.03
CA MET A 219 -7.56 1.21 3.53
C MET A 219 -8.15 2.62 3.43
N ARG A 220 -7.39 3.66 3.83
CA ARG A 220 -7.81 5.05 3.66
C ARG A 220 -8.12 5.37 2.19
N GLY A 221 -7.32 4.88 1.27
CA GLY A 221 -7.51 5.08 -0.18
C GLY A 221 -8.74 4.38 -0.78
N ARG A 222 -9.50 3.61 0.02
CA ARG A 222 -10.75 2.97 -0.42
C ARG A 222 -11.94 3.91 -0.43
N VAL A 223 -11.86 5.03 0.27
CA VAL A 223 -12.86 6.10 0.25
C VAL A 223 -12.35 7.31 -0.54
N GLY A 224 -13.25 8.29 -0.81
CA GLY A 224 -12.89 9.50 -1.55
C GLY A 224 -12.66 9.25 -3.03
N ARG A 225 -13.48 8.43 -3.66
CA ARG A 225 -13.46 8.15 -5.10
C ARG A 225 -14.52 8.90 -5.87
N SER A 226 -15.16 9.86 -5.21
CA SER A 226 -16.15 10.77 -5.76
C SER A 226 -15.70 12.23 -5.53
N ASN A 227 -16.49 13.19 -6.01
CA ASN A 227 -16.31 14.62 -5.76
C ASN A 227 -16.74 15.06 -4.33
N LEU A 228 -17.17 14.11 -3.49
CA LEU A 228 -17.55 14.38 -2.11
C LEU A 228 -16.32 14.28 -1.19
N LYS A 229 -16.27 15.14 -0.19
CA LYS A 229 -15.23 15.08 0.84
C LYS A 229 -15.33 13.78 1.63
N ALA A 230 -14.21 13.06 1.72
CA ALA A 230 -14.12 11.78 2.40
C ALA A 230 -13.42 11.90 3.76
N PHE A 231 -13.77 10.95 4.65
CA PHE A 231 -13.28 10.92 6.03
C PHE A 231 -12.72 9.55 6.40
N CYS A 232 -11.62 9.56 7.14
CA CYS A 232 -11.00 8.36 7.70
C CYS A 232 -10.82 8.54 9.20
N TYR A 233 -11.50 7.71 9.99
CA TYR A 233 -11.38 7.69 11.44
C TYR A 233 -10.53 6.52 11.89
N LEU A 234 -9.37 6.83 12.45
CA LEU A 234 -8.46 5.86 13.05
C LEU A 234 -8.87 5.68 14.51
N ILE A 235 -9.66 4.65 14.76
CA ILE A 235 -10.21 4.37 16.09
C ILE A 235 -9.16 3.63 16.91
N VAL A 236 -8.79 4.19 18.06
CA VAL A 236 -7.72 3.69 18.92
C VAL A 236 -8.12 3.72 20.39
N PRO A 237 -7.48 2.89 21.24
CA PRO A 237 -7.57 3.05 22.69
C PRO A 237 -6.90 4.36 23.12
N PRO A 238 -7.02 4.78 24.39
CA PRO A 238 -6.39 6.01 24.86
C PRO A 238 -4.92 6.12 24.46
N LEU A 239 -4.52 7.27 23.92
CA LEU A 239 -3.19 7.48 23.32
C LEU A 239 -2.03 7.13 24.28
N PHE A 240 -2.21 7.28 25.59
CA PHE A 240 -1.17 6.94 26.57
C PHE A 240 -0.87 5.43 26.65
N SER A 241 -1.82 4.58 26.23
CA SER A 241 -1.65 3.11 26.20
C SER A 241 -0.94 2.60 24.96
N LEU A 242 -0.75 3.45 23.93
CA LEU A 242 -0.11 3.07 22.69
C LEU A 242 1.42 3.07 22.81
N THR A 243 2.06 2.15 22.09
CA THR A 243 3.52 2.18 21.91
C THR A 243 3.96 3.44 21.15
N GLN A 244 5.20 3.86 21.34
CA GLN A 244 5.74 5.02 20.62
C GLN A 244 5.71 4.82 19.10
N GLU A 245 6.00 3.61 18.62
CA GLU A 245 5.96 3.25 17.21
C GLU A 245 4.53 3.34 16.64
N ALA A 246 3.52 2.81 17.35
CA ALA A 246 2.12 2.92 16.94
C ALA A 246 1.67 4.38 16.84
N ARG A 247 2.05 5.23 17.81
CA ARG A 247 1.75 6.68 17.76
C ARG A 247 2.38 7.34 16.53
N ARG A 248 3.66 7.07 16.24
CA ARG A 248 4.36 7.62 15.08
C ARG A 248 3.68 7.21 13.77
N ARG A 249 3.25 5.94 13.64
CA ARG A 249 2.50 5.48 12.44
C ARG A 249 1.17 6.21 12.27
N LEU A 250 0.38 6.33 13.33
CA LEU A 250 -0.92 7.01 13.30
C LEU A 250 -0.77 8.50 12.95
N GLN A 251 0.19 9.18 13.58
CA GLN A 251 0.51 10.57 13.26
C GLN A 251 0.97 10.76 11.82
N ALA A 252 1.77 9.84 11.29
CA ALA A 252 2.21 9.90 9.90
C ALA A 252 1.03 9.83 8.91
N ILE A 253 0.06 8.94 9.13
CA ILE A 253 -1.15 8.85 8.29
C ILE A 253 -2.02 10.11 8.41
N GLU A 254 -2.15 10.68 9.61
CA GLU A 254 -2.93 11.90 9.84
C GLU A 254 -2.28 13.12 9.17
N GLN A 255 -0.96 13.27 9.27
CA GLN A 255 -0.21 14.39 8.70
C GLN A 255 -0.13 14.33 7.17
N HIS A 256 0.04 13.14 6.59
CA HIS A 256 0.13 12.93 5.15
C HIS A 256 -1.23 12.59 4.55
N SER A 257 -2.19 13.52 4.62
CA SER A 257 -3.55 13.35 4.07
C SER A 257 -3.69 13.76 2.61
N GLU A 258 -2.69 14.40 2.02
CA GLU A 258 -2.71 14.86 0.63
C GLU A 258 -2.71 13.69 -0.37
N LEU A 259 -3.26 13.95 -1.56
CA LEU A 259 -3.21 13.01 -2.66
C LEU A 259 -1.75 12.84 -3.13
N GLY A 260 -1.37 11.62 -3.51
CA GLY A 260 0.00 11.34 -3.91
C GLY A 260 0.99 11.13 -2.76
N SER A 261 0.55 11.22 -1.49
CA SER A 261 1.41 11.07 -0.31
C SER A 261 1.97 9.64 -0.07
N GLY A 262 1.68 8.69 -0.96
CA GLY A 262 2.12 7.29 -0.79
C GLY A 262 3.63 7.12 -0.66
N PHE A 263 4.40 7.92 -1.38
CA PHE A 263 5.86 7.90 -1.29
C PHE A 263 6.36 8.43 0.06
N GLN A 264 5.85 9.57 0.53
CA GLN A 264 6.18 10.14 1.84
C GLN A 264 5.80 9.20 2.98
N ILE A 265 4.67 8.53 2.87
CA ILE A 265 4.23 7.50 3.83
C ILE A 265 5.20 6.32 3.83
N ALA A 266 5.67 5.87 2.67
CA ALA A 266 6.65 4.78 2.58
C ALA A 266 8.01 5.18 3.18
N LEU A 267 8.46 6.42 2.98
CA LEU A 267 9.65 6.96 3.63
C LEU A 267 9.49 7.00 5.15
N ARG A 268 8.31 7.42 5.64
CA ARG A 268 8.01 7.41 7.08
C ARG A 268 7.94 6.00 7.65
N ASP A 269 7.40 5.02 6.90
CA ASP A 269 7.41 3.62 7.34
C ASP A 269 8.83 3.08 7.45
N LEU A 270 9.72 3.45 6.51
CA LEU A 270 11.14 3.13 6.54
C LEU A 270 11.83 3.75 7.77
N ASP A 271 11.57 5.02 8.07
CA ASP A 271 12.11 5.73 9.23
C ASP A 271 11.64 5.11 10.56
N ILE A 272 10.34 4.79 10.69
CA ILE A 272 9.75 4.23 11.91
C ILE A 272 10.26 2.80 12.19
N ARG A 273 10.35 1.96 11.16
CA ARG A 273 10.81 0.56 11.28
C ARG A 273 12.34 0.44 11.34
N GLY A 274 13.06 1.48 10.89
CA GLY A 274 14.46 1.38 10.52
C GLY A 274 14.65 0.68 9.18
N ALA A 275 15.86 0.77 8.60
CA ALA A 275 16.16 0.18 7.27
C ALA A 275 16.07 -1.36 7.23
N GLY A 276 15.79 -2.00 8.36
CA GLY A 276 15.79 -3.45 8.47
C GLY A 276 17.16 -4.06 8.12
N ASN A 277 17.32 -5.31 8.51
CA ASN A 277 18.56 -6.07 8.35
C ASN A 277 18.85 -6.40 6.86
N MET A 278 19.30 -5.44 6.07
CA MET A 278 19.70 -5.69 4.68
C MET A 278 21.07 -6.34 4.54
N LEU A 279 21.94 -6.16 5.56
CA LEU A 279 23.34 -6.61 5.53
C LEU A 279 23.76 -7.46 6.75
N GLY A 280 22.83 -7.85 7.63
CA GLY A 280 23.15 -8.63 8.84
C GLY A 280 22.56 -8.02 10.12
N GLY A 281 22.41 -8.83 11.18
CA GLY A 281 21.61 -8.57 12.39
C GLY A 281 21.95 -7.38 13.29
N GLU A 282 22.85 -6.49 12.91
CA GLU A 282 23.38 -5.45 13.81
C GLU A 282 23.00 -3.99 13.43
N GLN A 283 22.29 -3.75 12.29
CA GLN A 283 22.05 -2.38 11.79
C GLN A 283 20.61 -1.88 11.88
N SER A 284 19.74 -2.53 12.62
CA SER A 284 18.31 -2.21 12.64
C SER A 284 17.91 -0.88 13.32
N GLY A 285 18.84 -0.16 13.90
CA GLY A 285 18.58 1.12 14.61
C GLY A 285 19.14 2.37 13.93
N PHE A 286 20.03 2.23 12.95
CA PHE A 286 20.88 3.32 12.49
C PHE A 286 20.11 4.48 11.82
N ILE A 287 19.12 4.19 10.98
CA ILE A 287 18.30 5.22 10.34
C ILE A 287 17.43 5.98 11.36
N THR A 288 16.95 5.27 12.38
CA THR A 288 16.13 5.88 13.45
C THR A 288 16.96 6.84 14.31
N GLU A 289 18.26 6.59 14.44
CA GLU A 289 19.16 7.42 15.24
C GLU A 289 19.66 8.67 14.48
N ILE A 290 20.01 8.52 13.22
CA ILE A 290 20.63 9.60 12.43
C ILE A 290 19.65 10.33 11.48
N GLY A 291 18.48 9.76 11.25
CA GLY A 291 17.50 10.25 10.28
C GLY A 291 17.79 9.82 8.83
N LEU A 292 16.74 9.82 8.00
CA LEU A 292 16.83 9.32 6.62
C LEU A 292 17.72 10.17 5.74
N GLU A 293 17.66 11.50 5.86
CA GLU A 293 18.46 12.43 5.02
C GLU A 293 19.97 12.25 5.23
N LEU A 294 20.39 12.16 6.50
CA LEU A 294 21.81 11.96 6.81
C LEU A 294 22.26 10.55 6.41
N PHE A 295 21.40 9.54 6.57
CA PHE A 295 21.68 8.18 6.11
C PHE A 295 21.89 8.14 4.59
N GLN A 296 21.02 8.80 3.80
CA GLN A 296 21.20 8.89 2.35
C GLN A 296 22.50 9.54 1.97
N LYS A 297 22.84 10.66 2.61
CA LYS A 297 24.10 11.37 2.33
C LYS A 297 25.34 10.50 2.59
N ILE A 298 25.37 9.81 3.73
CA ILE A 298 26.46 8.89 4.07
C ILE A 298 26.55 7.73 3.07
N LEU A 299 25.38 7.20 2.65
CA LEU A 299 25.31 6.10 1.71
C LEU A 299 25.80 6.52 0.31
N ASP A 300 25.38 7.68 -0.18
CA ASP A 300 25.83 8.23 -1.47
C ASP A 300 27.34 8.48 -1.47
N GLU A 301 27.88 9.00 -0.39
CA GLU A 301 29.34 9.17 -0.21
C GLU A 301 30.07 7.82 -0.25
N ALA A 302 29.58 6.82 0.47
CA ALA A 302 30.18 5.49 0.48
C ALA A 302 30.10 4.77 -0.89
N ILE A 303 28.97 4.87 -1.59
CA ILE A 303 28.82 4.33 -2.94
C ILE A 303 29.78 5.03 -3.92
N ARG A 304 29.93 6.33 -3.81
CA ARG A 304 30.85 7.12 -4.64
C ARG A 304 32.30 6.73 -4.38
N GLU A 305 32.67 6.54 -3.11
CA GLU A 305 34.00 6.06 -2.73
C GLU A 305 34.27 4.67 -3.30
N LEU A 306 33.37 3.71 -3.15
CA LEU A 306 33.50 2.35 -3.69
C LEU A 306 33.61 2.33 -5.22
N ARG A 307 32.82 3.15 -5.93
CA ARG A 307 32.87 3.28 -7.40
C ARG A 307 34.19 3.86 -7.87
N THR A 308 34.83 4.72 -7.09
CA THR A 308 36.11 5.36 -7.48
C THR A 308 37.33 4.57 -7.02
N THR A 309 37.19 3.65 -6.05
CA THR A 309 38.29 2.89 -5.46
C THR A 309 38.24 1.41 -5.85
N GLU A 310 37.38 0.61 -5.19
CA GLU A 310 37.39 -0.85 -5.35
C GLU A 310 36.77 -1.31 -6.69
N TYR A 311 35.84 -0.56 -7.24
CA TYR A 311 35.09 -0.93 -8.46
C TYR A 311 35.34 0.06 -9.62
N ALA A 312 36.41 0.82 -9.59
CA ALA A 312 36.73 1.83 -10.59
C ALA A 312 36.76 1.28 -12.03
N GLU A 313 37.25 0.07 -12.22
CA GLU A 313 37.30 -0.58 -13.54
C GLU A 313 35.91 -0.95 -14.09
N LEU A 314 34.97 -1.34 -13.21
CA LEU A 314 33.59 -1.71 -13.57
C LEU A 314 32.72 -0.50 -13.97
N TYR A 315 33.08 0.69 -13.48
CA TYR A 315 32.31 1.91 -13.67
C TYR A 315 33.05 2.98 -14.49
N ALA A 316 34.17 2.61 -15.14
CA ALA A 316 35.02 3.54 -15.90
C ALA A 316 34.27 4.31 -17.00
N ASP A 317 33.23 3.70 -17.61
CA ASP A 317 32.43 4.28 -18.70
C ASP A 317 31.16 5.01 -18.20
N GLN A 318 30.87 5.04 -16.90
CA GLN A 318 29.71 5.73 -16.35
C GLN A 318 30.15 7.05 -15.70
N PRO A 319 29.71 8.21 -16.24
CA PRO A 319 30.03 9.49 -15.62
C PRO A 319 29.39 9.54 -14.21
N LEU A 320 30.24 9.90 -13.22
CA LEU A 320 29.74 10.22 -11.88
C LEU A 320 28.98 11.54 -11.95
N ASP A 321 27.74 11.57 -11.47
CA ASP A 321 27.03 12.81 -11.26
C ASP A 321 27.88 13.73 -10.33
N PRO A 322 28.06 15.01 -10.69
CA PRO A 322 28.78 15.93 -9.83
C PRO A 322 28.09 16.00 -8.45
N PRO A 323 28.85 16.15 -7.36
CA PRO A 323 28.25 16.30 -6.03
C PRO A 323 27.30 17.49 -6.05
N ALA A 324 26.08 17.32 -5.53
CA ALA A 324 25.17 18.43 -5.32
C ALA A 324 25.87 19.45 -4.42
N THR A 325 26.23 20.60 -4.98
CA THR A 325 26.86 21.69 -4.21
C THR A 325 25.73 22.47 -3.57
N GLU A 326 25.53 22.27 -2.28
CA GLU A 326 24.63 23.11 -1.48
C GLU A 326 25.39 24.39 -1.13
N VAL A 327 25.05 25.49 -1.76
CA VAL A 327 25.60 26.80 -1.44
C VAL A 327 24.71 27.44 -0.36
N LEU A 328 25.10 27.28 0.90
CA LEU A 328 24.51 28.07 2.00
C LEU A 328 25.05 29.49 1.90
N LEU A 329 24.24 30.37 1.33
CA LEU A 329 24.52 31.84 1.40
C LEU A 329 23.98 32.33 2.74
N ASP A 330 24.89 32.61 3.65
CA ASP A 330 24.60 33.34 4.88
C ASP A 330 24.41 34.83 4.52
N THR A 331 23.19 35.15 4.06
CA THR A 331 22.86 36.54 3.71
C THR A 331 21.83 37.05 4.72
N ASP A 332 22.28 37.93 5.60
CA ASP A 332 21.44 38.85 6.40
C ASP A 332 20.80 39.95 5.51
N ALA A 333 20.41 39.66 4.29
CA ALA A 333 19.73 40.61 3.43
C ALA A 333 18.22 40.57 3.75
N PRO A 334 17.63 41.67 4.27
CA PRO A 334 16.19 41.75 4.44
C PRO A 334 15.50 41.74 3.07
N ALA A 335 14.39 40.98 2.97
CA ALA A 335 13.54 40.88 1.79
C ALA A 335 12.86 42.21 1.44
#